data_662bddfff05ec91f9f090a130aeee452
#
_entry.id   662bddfff05ec91f9f090a130aeee452
#
_cell.length_a   1.000
_cell.length_b   1.000
_cell.length_c   1.000
_cell.angle_alpha   90.00
_cell.angle_beta   90.00
_cell.angle_gamma   90.00
#
_symmetry.space_group_name_H-M   'P 1'
#
loop_
_entity.id
_entity.type
_entity.pdbx_description
1 polymer ?
#
loop_
_entity_poly.entity_id
_entity_poly.type
_entity_poly.pdbx_seq_one_letter_code
_entity_poly.pdbx_strand_id
1 'polypeptide(L)'
;MPQFLSLPTNFSLAAVFAWGTSDFLGGYGSRRANAFMLTAIAHLSGLLLMAGIALASHAPFPSRSAVAWALLGGLSGGGALAIFYRALATGRMGLTAPVAAVLGAAIPTAFGIFREGLPQAVQVAGFVMAATGIWLISRTEDESSREGIGMAALAGIGFAGFYLCMKQAGDGSAFWLAATSKVASFALTGLIVLIGRSARDIDRRGVALGILAGCLDIIGSVLFIRASQTGRLDAAVVLSSLYPAVTVLLARFILKEHFTRWKALGMVAALLAVPMIAWR
;
A
#
# COMPACT_ATOMS: atom_id res chain seq x y z
N MET A 1 -4.52 -25.30 -19.97
CA MET A 1 -5.44 -24.26 -19.48
C MET A 1 -4.60 -23.06 -19.08
N PRO A 2 -4.87 -21.86 -19.55
CA PRO A 2 -4.13 -20.68 -19.11
C PRO A 2 -4.38 -20.49 -17.60
N GLN A 3 -3.31 -20.57 -16.80
CA GLN A 3 -3.36 -20.31 -15.35
C GLN A 3 -3.41 -18.79 -15.11
N PHE A 4 -4.50 -18.15 -15.51
CA PHE A 4 -4.69 -16.69 -15.34
C PHE A 4 -4.73 -16.25 -13.87
N LEU A 5 -4.87 -17.18 -12.95
CA LEU A 5 -4.92 -16.92 -11.52
C LEU A 5 -3.86 -17.77 -10.80
N SER A 6 -2.58 -17.43 -11.03
CA SER A 6 -1.53 -18.02 -10.22
C SER A 6 -1.64 -17.54 -8.76
N LEU A 7 -1.17 -18.32 -7.81
CA LEU A 7 -1.24 -18.00 -6.38
C LEU A 7 -0.65 -16.60 -6.05
N PRO A 8 0.52 -16.19 -6.61
CA PRO A 8 1.06 -14.84 -6.40
C PRO A 8 0.14 -13.74 -6.95
N THR A 9 -0.47 -13.95 -8.12
CA THR A 9 -1.41 -12.98 -8.72
C THR A 9 -2.64 -12.80 -7.83
N ASN A 10 -3.22 -13.88 -7.31
CA ASN A 10 -4.36 -13.81 -6.41
C ASN A 10 -4.04 -13.05 -5.13
N PHE A 11 -2.87 -13.28 -4.55
CA PHE A 11 -2.41 -12.54 -3.36
C PHE A 11 -2.24 -11.05 -3.68
N SER A 12 -1.62 -10.69 -4.82
CA SER A 12 -1.45 -9.29 -5.21
C SER A 12 -2.80 -8.59 -5.43
N LEU A 13 -3.74 -9.24 -6.11
CA LEU A 13 -5.08 -8.66 -6.35
C LEU A 13 -5.89 -8.53 -5.05
N ALA A 14 -5.81 -9.50 -4.15
CA ALA A 14 -6.43 -9.37 -2.83
C ALA A 14 -5.80 -8.22 -2.02
N ALA A 15 -4.49 -8.01 -2.12
CA ALA A 15 -3.82 -6.87 -1.51
C ALA A 15 -4.32 -5.52 -2.06
N VAL A 16 -4.64 -5.43 -3.37
CA VAL A 16 -5.24 -4.24 -3.98
C VAL A 16 -6.53 -3.82 -3.27
N PHE A 17 -7.43 -4.76 -3.02
CA PHE A 17 -8.70 -4.46 -2.34
C PHE A 17 -8.47 -4.08 -0.88
N ALA A 18 -7.61 -4.81 -0.18
CA ALA A 18 -7.30 -4.55 1.22
C ALA A 18 -6.64 -3.16 1.40
N TRP A 19 -5.57 -2.87 0.66
CA TRP A 19 -4.88 -1.58 0.75
C TRP A 19 -5.73 -0.43 0.21
N GLY A 20 -6.41 -0.59 -0.94
CA GLY A 20 -7.23 0.47 -1.49
C GLY A 20 -8.39 0.87 -0.58
N THR A 21 -8.99 -0.09 0.12
CA THR A 21 -10.03 0.19 1.13
C THR A 21 -9.42 0.80 2.39
N SER A 22 -8.27 0.29 2.85
CA SER A 22 -7.52 0.86 3.99
C SER A 22 -7.18 2.33 3.75
N ASP A 23 -6.62 2.65 2.59
CA ASP A 23 -6.19 4.00 2.23
C ASP A 23 -7.37 4.97 2.16
N PHE A 24 -8.50 4.50 1.60
CA PHE A 24 -9.72 5.29 1.61
C PHE A 24 -10.17 5.58 3.05
N LEU A 25 -10.24 4.58 3.91
CA LEU A 25 -10.67 4.75 5.32
C LEU A 25 -9.69 5.62 6.10
N GLY A 26 -8.39 5.41 5.93
CA GLY A 26 -7.33 6.20 6.57
C GLY A 26 -7.34 7.66 6.12
N GLY A 27 -7.44 7.91 4.81
CA GLY A 27 -7.55 9.26 4.27
C GLY A 27 -8.85 9.96 4.67
N TYR A 28 -9.98 9.24 4.66
CA TYR A 28 -11.28 9.76 5.09
C TYR A 28 -11.28 10.11 6.58
N GLY A 29 -10.74 9.23 7.43
CA GLY A 29 -10.60 9.46 8.86
C GLY A 29 -9.67 10.64 9.18
N SER A 30 -8.59 10.79 8.42
CA SER A 30 -7.62 11.88 8.59
C SER A 30 -8.13 13.26 8.17
N ARG A 31 -9.29 13.34 7.50
CA ARG A 31 -10.00 14.62 7.27
C ARG A 31 -10.63 15.19 8.56
N ARG A 32 -10.84 14.34 9.58
CA ARG A 32 -11.54 14.70 10.83
C ARG A 32 -10.68 14.53 12.07
N ALA A 33 -9.52 13.87 11.95
CA ALA A 33 -8.59 13.59 13.03
C ALA A 33 -7.15 13.85 12.58
N ASN A 34 -6.23 13.95 13.52
CA ASN A 34 -4.81 14.02 13.18
C ASN A 34 -4.35 12.73 12.47
N ALA A 35 -3.78 12.87 11.26
CA ALA A 35 -3.37 11.75 10.43
C ALA A 35 -2.33 10.85 11.14
N PHE A 36 -1.39 11.41 11.90
CA PHE A 36 -0.40 10.62 12.64
C PHE A 36 -1.02 9.81 13.76
N MET A 37 -1.98 10.40 14.49
CA MET A 37 -2.72 9.69 15.54
C MET A 37 -3.55 8.55 14.95
N LEU A 38 -4.29 8.80 13.87
CA LEU A 38 -5.08 7.78 13.17
C LEU A 38 -4.18 6.66 12.66
N THR A 39 -3.01 7.00 12.09
CA THR A 39 -2.05 6.01 11.60
C THR A 39 -1.42 5.20 12.74
N ALA A 40 -1.14 5.83 13.90
CA ALA A 40 -0.65 5.10 15.07
C ALA A 40 -1.68 4.06 15.56
N ILE A 41 -2.97 4.41 15.59
CA ILE A 41 -4.05 3.46 15.89
C ILE A 41 -4.10 2.34 14.85
N ALA A 42 -3.96 2.67 13.56
CA ALA A 42 -3.94 1.68 12.49
C ALA A 42 -2.74 0.73 12.63
N HIS A 43 -1.55 1.23 12.95
CA HIS A 43 -0.40 0.37 13.17
C HIS A 43 -0.55 -0.51 14.41
N LEU A 44 -1.10 0.01 15.50
CA LEU A 44 -1.35 -0.78 16.71
C LEU A 44 -2.39 -1.88 16.44
N SER A 45 -3.50 -1.57 15.82
CA SER A 45 -4.55 -2.56 15.53
C SER A 45 -4.05 -3.65 14.56
N GLY A 46 -3.30 -3.27 13.52
CA GLY A 46 -2.66 -4.21 12.61
C GLY A 46 -1.62 -5.09 13.32
N LEU A 47 -0.80 -4.52 14.21
CA LEU A 47 0.15 -5.28 15.04
C LEU A 47 -0.56 -6.33 15.89
N LEU A 48 -1.58 -5.92 16.65
CA LEU A 48 -2.31 -6.82 17.54
C LEU A 48 -3.01 -7.93 16.78
N LEU A 49 -3.66 -7.61 15.67
CA LEU A 49 -4.32 -8.59 14.81
C LEU A 49 -3.30 -9.63 14.30
N MET A 50 -2.19 -9.18 13.74
CA MET A 50 -1.28 -10.09 13.05
C MET A 50 -0.37 -10.87 14.02
N ALA A 51 0.03 -10.27 15.13
CA ALA A 51 0.71 -11.00 16.21
C ALA A 51 -0.22 -12.05 16.82
N GLY A 52 -1.50 -11.75 17.02
CA GLY A 52 -2.50 -12.71 17.49
C GLY A 52 -2.66 -13.89 16.53
N ILE A 53 -2.75 -13.65 15.22
CA ILE A 53 -2.84 -14.71 14.20
C ILE A 53 -1.54 -15.52 14.16
N ALA A 54 -0.37 -14.88 14.22
CA ALA A 54 0.92 -15.56 14.20
C ALA A 54 1.10 -16.49 15.40
N LEU A 55 0.68 -16.06 16.59
CA LEU A 55 0.69 -16.88 17.80
C LEU A 55 -0.32 -18.02 17.72
N ALA A 56 -1.56 -17.75 17.33
CA ALA A 56 -2.62 -18.75 17.23
C ALA A 56 -2.32 -19.83 16.18
N SER A 57 -1.63 -19.47 15.10
CA SER A 57 -1.21 -20.40 14.04
C SER A 57 0.09 -21.12 14.33
N HIS A 58 0.71 -20.90 15.50
CA HIS A 58 2.02 -21.45 15.86
C HIS A 58 3.09 -21.18 14.78
N ALA A 59 3.00 -20.04 14.08
CA ALA A 59 3.92 -19.69 13.01
C ALA A 59 5.35 -19.56 13.56
N PRO A 60 6.37 -20.12 12.87
CA PRO A 60 7.76 -20.03 13.32
C PRO A 60 8.22 -18.56 13.32
N PHE A 61 8.91 -18.15 14.38
CA PHE A 61 9.44 -16.78 14.47
C PHE A 61 10.61 -16.63 13.48
N PRO A 62 10.70 -15.48 12.77
CA PRO A 62 11.71 -15.27 11.73
C PRO A 62 13.13 -15.15 12.28
N SER A 63 14.12 -15.31 11.40
CA SER A 63 15.52 -15.11 11.71
C SER A 63 15.82 -13.66 12.13
N ARG A 64 16.94 -13.44 12.85
CA ARG A 64 17.37 -12.08 13.24
C ARG A 64 17.51 -11.13 12.04
N SER A 65 18.04 -11.63 10.92
CA SER A 65 18.16 -10.84 9.69
C SER A 65 16.79 -10.45 9.14
N ALA A 66 15.85 -11.40 9.09
CA ALA A 66 14.48 -11.15 8.63
C ALA A 66 13.74 -10.12 9.53
N VAL A 67 13.93 -10.22 10.85
CA VAL A 67 13.42 -9.24 11.83
C VAL A 67 14.01 -7.86 11.56
N ALA A 68 15.32 -7.73 11.35
CA ALA A 68 15.95 -6.44 11.06
C ALA A 68 15.39 -5.79 9.79
N TRP A 69 15.26 -6.57 8.71
CA TRP A 69 14.65 -6.08 7.47
C TRP A 69 13.17 -5.71 7.66
N ALA A 70 12.42 -6.49 8.43
CA ALA A 70 11.03 -6.17 8.72
C ALA A 70 10.89 -4.88 9.54
N LEU A 71 11.76 -4.63 10.53
CA LEU A 71 11.78 -3.37 11.28
C LEU A 71 12.12 -2.18 10.38
N LEU A 72 13.15 -2.28 9.52
CA LEU A 72 13.50 -1.24 8.53
C LEU A 72 12.34 -0.96 7.58
N GLY A 73 11.70 -2.02 7.07
CA GLY A 73 10.50 -1.88 6.26
C GLY A 73 9.36 -1.18 7.00
N GLY A 74 9.20 -1.47 8.29
CA GLY A 74 8.23 -0.83 9.15
C GLY A 74 8.51 0.67 9.37
N LEU A 75 9.76 1.07 9.58
CA LEU A 75 10.15 2.49 9.67
C LEU A 75 9.83 3.22 8.37
N SER A 76 10.23 2.65 7.23
CA SER A 76 10.01 3.24 5.90
C SER A 76 8.53 3.31 5.55
N GLY A 77 7.83 2.17 5.57
CA GLY A 77 6.41 2.09 5.20
C GLY A 77 5.48 2.73 6.22
N GLY A 78 5.78 2.63 7.50
CA GLY A 78 4.96 3.23 8.56
C GLY A 78 5.00 4.75 8.56
N GLY A 79 6.19 5.33 8.38
CA GLY A 79 6.33 6.77 8.17
C GLY A 79 5.64 7.24 6.89
N ALA A 80 5.81 6.46 5.80
CA ALA A 80 5.15 6.72 4.54
C ALA A 80 3.62 6.72 4.66
N LEU A 81 3.03 5.75 5.37
CA LEU A 81 1.59 5.66 5.53
C LEU A 81 1.01 6.87 6.26
N ALA A 82 1.69 7.36 7.30
CA ALA A 82 1.26 8.55 8.02
C ALA A 82 1.27 9.82 7.14
N ILE A 83 2.33 10.00 6.35
CA ILE A 83 2.45 11.08 5.38
C ILE A 83 1.38 10.92 4.28
N PHE A 84 1.14 9.69 3.84
CA PHE A 84 0.16 9.38 2.80
C PHE A 84 -1.27 9.66 3.25
N TYR A 85 -1.66 9.24 4.47
CA TYR A 85 -2.99 9.55 5.00
C TYR A 85 -3.21 11.06 5.13
N ARG A 86 -2.16 11.80 5.50
CA ARG A 86 -2.21 13.26 5.46
C ARG A 86 -2.39 13.80 4.05
N ALA A 87 -1.66 13.25 3.06
CA ALA A 87 -1.81 13.63 1.65
C ALA A 87 -3.23 13.36 1.13
N LEU A 88 -3.82 12.21 1.47
CA LEU A 88 -5.19 11.85 1.11
C LEU A 88 -6.24 12.74 1.79
N ALA A 89 -5.94 13.25 2.99
CA ALA A 89 -6.84 14.12 3.73
C ALA A 89 -6.83 15.56 3.19
N THR A 90 -5.67 16.09 2.81
CA THR A 90 -5.49 17.48 2.33
C THR A 90 -5.75 17.59 0.83
N GLY A 91 -5.37 16.56 0.06
CA GLY A 91 -5.54 16.52 -1.39
C GLY A 91 -6.80 15.78 -1.84
N ARG A 92 -6.96 15.66 -3.16
CA ARG A 92 -7.96 14.76 -3.76
C ARG A 92 -7.40 13.33 -3.81
N MET A 93 -8.11 12.37 -3.22
CA MET A 93 -7.68 10.97 -3.19
C MET A 93 -7.44 10.42 -4.60
N GLY A 94 -8.26 10.85 -5.58
CA GLY A 94 -8.13 10.47 -6.97
C GLY A 94 -6.86 10.96 -7.67
N LEU A 95 -6.03 11.80 -7.03
CA LEU A 95 -4.74 12.25 -7.54
C LEU A 95 -3.60 11.74 -6.66
N THR A 96 -3.71 11.89 -5.35
CA THR A 96 -2.64 11.58 -4.39
C THR A 96 -2.35 10.08 -4.31
N ALA A 97 -3.38 9.23 -4.34
CA ALA A 97 -3.18 7.78 -4.28
C ALA A 97 -2.39 7.23 -5.49
N PRO A 98 -2.73 7.58 -6.76
CA PRO A 98 -1.94 7.13 -7.90
C PRO A 98 -0.49 7.64 -7.92
N VAL A 99 -0.23 8.88 -7.46
CA VAL A 99 1.14 9.41 -7.40
C VAL A 99 2.01 8.59 -6.46
N ALA A 100 1.51 8.28 -5.26
CA ALA A 100 2.22 7.42 -4.32
C ALA A 100 2.45 6.02 -4.89
N ALA A 101 1.46 5.45 -5.58
CA ALA A 101 1.57 4.10 -6.17
C ALA A 101 2.62 4.03 -7.28
N VAL A 102 2.67 5.01 -8.20
CA VAL A 102 3.68 5.04 -9.28
C VAL A 102 5.09 5.08 -8.70
N LEU A 103 5.34 6.00 -7.77
CA LEU A 103 6.68 6.16 -7.19
C LEU A 103 7.03 4.97 -6.28
N GLY A 104 6.04 4.45 -5.54
CA GLY A 104 6.22 3.25 -4.72
C GLY A 104 6.55 2.00 -5.54
N ALA A 105 6.03 1.89 -6.75
CA ALA A 105 6.26 0.75 -7.62
C ALA A 105 7.54 0.87 -8.47
N ALA A 106 7.94 2.05 -8.90
CA ALA A 106 9.01 2.24 -9.87
C ALA A 106 10.37 1.67 -9.38
N ILE A 107 10.77 2.00 -8.15
CA ILE A 107 12.05 1.57 -7.59
C ILE A 107 12.13 0.04 -7.40
N PRO A 108 11.17 -0.60 -6.68
CA PRO A 108 11.25 -2.06 -6.50
C PRO A 108 11.03 -2.84 -7.78
N THR A 109 10.28 -2.31 -8.76
CA THR A 109 10.15 -2.93 -10.09
C THR A 109 11.49 -2.92 -10.81
N ALA A 110 12.19 -1.77 -10.86
CA ALA A 110 13.52 -1.69 -11.44
C ALA A 110 14.50 -2.63 -10.74
N PHE A 111 14.47 -2.70 -9.41
CA PHE A 111 15.29 -3.62 -8.62
C PHE A 111 14.97 -5.09 -8.93
N GLY A 112 13.68 -5.45 -9.05
CA GLY A 112 13.23 -6.79 -9.41
C GLY A 112 13.76 -7.21 -10.78
N ILE A 113 13.65 -6.34 -11.78
CA ILE A 113 14.18 -6.57 -13.13
C ILE A 113 15.71 -6.78 -13.08
N PHE A 114 16.42 -5.97 -12.32
CA PHE A 114 17.88 -6.08 -12.20
C PHE A 114 18.31 -7.40 -11.54
N ARG A 115 17.60 -7.86 -10.52
CA ARG A 115 17.96 -9.06 -9.73
C ARG A 115 17.42 -10.36 -10.33
N GLU A 116 16.25 -10.34 -10.90
CA GLU A 116 15.51 -11.53 -11.37
C GLU A 116 15.56 -11.68 -12.90
N GLY A 117 16.20 -10.71 -13.60
CA GLY A 117 16.32 -10.67 -15.06
C GLY A 117 15.11 -10.01 -15.73
N LEU A 118 15.26 -9.77 -17.04
CA LEU A 118 14.21 -9.12 -17.83
C LEU A 118 12.92 -9.96 -17.84
N PRO A 119 11.76 -9.35 -17.59
CA PRO A 119 10.48 -10.01 -17.74
C PRO A 119 10.18 -10.28 -19.22
N GLN A 120 9.22 -11.14 -19.49
CA GLN A 120 8.75 -11.41 -20.87
C GLN A 120 8.16 -10.13 -21.50
N ALA A 121 8.23 -10.01 -22.82
CA ALA A 121 7.73 -8.84 -23.54
C ALA A 121 6.27 -8.51 -23.22
N VAL A 122 5.42 -9.54 -23.04
CA VAL A 122 4.01 -9.37 -22.63
C VAL A 122 3.90 -8.75 -21.22
N GLN A 123 4.76 -9.16 -20.29
CA GLN A 123 4.79 -8.59 -18.94
C GLN A 123 5.26 -7.13 -18.96
N VAL A 124 6.29 -6.81 -19.78
CA VAL A 124 6.76 -5.42 -19.97
C VAL A 124 5.62 -4.55 -20.53
N ALA A 125 4.89 -5.03 -21.53
CA ALA A 125 3.73 -4.33 -22.06
C ALA A 125 2.64 -4.15 -20.99
N GLY A 126 2.43 -5.14 -20.13
CA GLY A 126 1.54 -5.06 -18.97
C GLY A 126 2.00 -3.99 -17.96
N PHE A 127 3.30 -3.90 -17.65
CA PHE A 127 3.83 -2.87 -16.75
C PHE A 127 3.62 -1.46 -17.31
N VAL A 128 3.89 -1.26 -18.61
CA VAL A 128 3.64 0.01 -19.30
C VAL A 128 2.15 0.36 -19.27
N MET A 129 1.30 -0.63 -19.51
CA MET A 129 -0.16 -0.45 -19.48
C MET A 129 -0.66 -0.11 -18.06
N ALA A 130 -0.14 -0.77 -17.01
CA ALA A 130 -0.45 -0.46 -15.62
C ALA A 130 -0.01 0.97 -15.26
N ALA A 131 1.23 1.36 -15.60
CA ALA A 131 1.74 2.71 -15.38
C ALA A 131 0.91 3.78 -16.11
N THR A 132 0.53 3.50 -17.37
CA THR A 132 -0.37 4.38 -18.14
C THR A 132 -1.74 4.47 -17.48
N GLY A 133 -2.30 3.35 -17.01
CA GLY A 133 -3.55 3.32 -16.27
C GLY A 133 -3.51 4.20 -15.02
N ILE A 134 -2.48 4.05 -14.19
CA ILE A 134 -2.29 4.85 -12.99
C ILE A 134 -2.11 6.34 -13.35
N TRP A 135 -1.32 6.65 -14.39
CA TRP A 135 -1.15 8.01 -14.88
C TRP A 135 -2.48 8.64 -15.36
N LEU A 136 -3.30 7.90 -16.12
CA LEU A 136 -4.62 8.36 -16.54
C LEU A 136 -5.57 8.61 -15.36
N ILE A 137 -5.54 7.75 -14.35
CA ILE A 137 -6.30 7.93 -13.10
C ILE A 137 -5.86 9.23 -12.39
N SER A 138 -4.57 9.57 -12.46
CA SER A 138 -3.98 10.76 -11.85
C SER A 138 -4.30 12.06 -12.59
N ARG A 139 -4.74 12.00 -13.86
CA ARG A 139 -5.02 13.22 -14.62
C ARG A 139 -6.16 14.01 -14.01
N THR A 140 -5.91 15.25 -13.71
CA THR A 140 -6.91 16.22 -13.26
C THR A 140 -7.06 17.33 -14.29
N GLU A 141 -8.28 17.80 -14.47
CA GLU A 141 -8.59 18.96 -15.33
C GLU A 141 -8.43 20.30 -14.58
N ASP A 142 -8.25 20.24 -13.23
CA ASP A 142 -8.14 21.42 -12.36
C ASP A 142 -6.72 21.61 -11.80
N GLU A 143 -6.11 22.75 -12.08
CA GLU A 143 -4.79 23.15 -11.53
C GLU A 143 -4.79 23.39 -10.02
N SER A 144 -5.94 23.68 -9.42
CA SER A 144 -6.09 23.95 -7.97
C SER A 144 -5.92 22.71 -7.08
N SER A 145 -5.75 21.52 -7.66
CA SER A 145 -5.76 20.24 -6.95
C SER A 145 -4.38 19.66 -6.64
N ARG A 146 -3.31 20.49 -6.62
CA ARG A 146 -1.94 20.01 -6.41
C ARG A 146 -1.53 19.85 -4.96
N GLU A 147 -2.42 20.21 -4.03
CA GLU A 147 -2.15 20.04 -2.60
C GLU A 147 -2.01 18.56 -2.27
N GLY A 148 -1.00 18.21 -1.47
CA GLY A 148 -0.72 16.83 -1.09
C GLY A 148 0.16 16.03 -2.06
N ILE A 149 0.41 16.48 -3.31
CA ILE A 149 1.23 15.71 -4.28
C ILE A 149 2.66 15.47 -3.76
N GLY A 150 3.29 16.48 -3.18
CA GLY A 150 4.65 16.33 -2.61
C GLY A 150 4.70 15.31 -1.48
N MET A 151 3.70 15.31 -0.61
CA MET A 151 3.56 14.31 0.46
C MET A 151 3.28 12.92 -0.12
N ALA A 152 2.45 12.81 -1.15
CA ALA A 152 2.18 11.54 -1.82
C ALA A 152 3.44 10.98 -2.50
N ALA A 153 4.26 11.84 -3.12
CA ALA A 153 5.53 11.45 -3.71
C ALA A 153 6.52 10.93 -2.64
N LEU A 154 6.66 11.64 -1.54
CA LEU A 154 7.50 11.22 -0.42
C LEU A 154 7.01 9.89 0.19
N ALA A 155 5.70 9.74 0.35
CA ALA A 155 5.10 8.48 0.80
C ALA A 155 5.39 7.33 -0.17
N GLY A 156 5.31 7.57 -1.48
CA GLY A 156 5.65 6.57 -2.50
C GLY A 156 7.08 6.06 -2.36
N ILE A 157 8.06 6.94 -2.14
CA ILE A 157 9.46 6.55 -1.90
C ILE A 157 9.57 5.66 -0.64
N GLY A 158 8.86 6.01 0.43
CA GLY A 158 8.85 5.19 1.64
C GLY A 158 8.15 3.83 1.45
N PHE A 159 7.09 3.74 0.64
CA PHE A 159 6.49 2.47 0.26
C PHE A 159 7.44 1.59 -0.57
N ALA A 160 8.22 2.20 -1.48
CA ALA A 160 9.29 1.49 -2.19
C ALA A 160 10.27 0.83 -1.22
N GLY A 161 10.70 1.58 -0.19
CA GLY A 161 11.54 1.04 0.88
C GLY A 161 10.91 -0.14 1.61
N PHE A 162 9.61 -0.07 1.94
CA PHE A 162 8.87 -1.19 2.53
C PHE A 162 8.91 -2.44 1.64
N TYR A 163 8.59 -2.30 0.34
CA TYR A 163 8.58 -3.43 -0.59
C TYR A 163 9.94 -4.11 -0.71
N LEU A 164 11.01 -3.32 -0.83
CA LEU A 164 12.37 -3.84 -0.90
C LEU A 164 12.78 -4.53 0.40
N CYS A 165 12.50 -3.95 1.56
CA CYS A 165 12.81 -4.55 2.85
C CYS A 165 12.06 -5.87 3.07
N MET A 166 10.77 -5.94 2.68
CA MET A 166 10.00 -7.19 2.78
C MET A 166 10.56 -8.29 1.88
N LYS A 167 11.04 -7.96 0.67
CA LYS A 167 11.73 -8.94 -0.19
C LYS A 167 13.02 -9.42 0.44
N GLN A 168 13.81 -8.53 1.03
CA GLN A 168 15.08 -8.89 1.69
C GLN A 168 14.88 -9.66 3.00
N ALA A 169 13.74 -9.51 3.65
CA ALA A 169 13.37 -10.32 4.82
C ALA A 169 13.21 -11.81 4.48
N GLY A 170 13.03 -12.15 3.19
CA GLY A 170 13.05 -13.53 2.70
C GLY A 170 11.80 -14.33 3.05
N ASP A 171 11.97 -15.65 3.20
CA ASP A 171 10.88 -16.63 3.28
C ASP A 171 10.37 -16.90 4.71
N GLY A 172 10.58 -15.97 5.63
CA GLY A 172 10.02 -16.05 6.98
C GLY A 172 8.49 -16.02 6.98
N SER A 173 7.88 -16.36 8.13
CA SER A 173 6.43 -16.26 8.30
C SER A 173 5.92 -14.86 7.94
N ALA A 174 5.06 -14.75 6.92
CA ALA A 174 4.49 -13.48 6.49
C ALA A 174 3.72 -12.77 7.63
N PHE A 175 3.12 -13.55 8.54
CA PHE A 175 2.43 -13.01 9.72
C PHE A 175 3.39 -12.30 10.66
N TRP A 176 4.52 -12.96 11.00
CA TRP A 176 5.53 -12.36 11.86
C TRP A 176 6.28 -11.22 11.19
N LEU A 177 6.59 -11.32 9.90
CA LEU A 177 7.25 -10.22 9.16
C LEU A 177 6.36 -8.97 9.15
N ALA A 178 5.07 -9.14 8.86
CA ALA A 178 4.10 -8.04 8.89
C ALA A 178 3.92 -7.48 10.31
N ALA A 179 3.76 -8.33 11.35
CA ALA A 179 3.65 -7.90 12.73
C ALA A 179 4.90 -7.13 13.20
N THR A 180 6.09 -7.67 12.90
CA THR A 180 7.38 -7.03 13.26
C THR A 180 7.53 -5.65 12.59
N SER A 181 7.12 -5.53 11.32
CA SER A 181 7.13 -4.22 10.65
C SER A 181 6.23 -3.21 11.37
N LYS A 182 5.06 -3.63 11.85
CA LYS A 182 4.14 -2.75 12.60
C LYS A 182 4.66 -2.33 13.96
N VAL A 183 5.57 -3.09 14.60
CA VAL A 183 6.25 -2.64 15.84
C VAL A 183 7.02 -1.35 15.55
N ALA A 184 7.86 -1.33 14.52
CA ALA A 184 8.64 -0.15 14.16
C ALA A 184 7.76 1.01 13.66
N SER A 185 6.73 0.69 12.85
CA SER A 185 5.74 1.67 12.36
C SER A 185 5.00 2.35 13.51
N PHE A 186 4.51 1.58 14.47
CA PHE A 186 3.81 2.09 15.65
C PHE A 186 4.73 2.90 16.55
N ALA A 187 5.96 2.41 16.81
CA ALA A 187 6.94 3.15 17.60
C ALA A 187 7.26 4.53 16.99
N LEU A 188 7.48 4.58 15.66
CA LEU A 188 7.75 5.82 14.94
C LEU A 188 6.56 6.78 15.00
N THR A 189 5.37 6.33 14.63
CA THR A 189 4.17 7.20 14.59
C THR A 189 3.71 7.59 15.99
N GLY A 190 3.80 6.69 16.96
CA GLY A 190 3.54 6.96 18.36
C GLY A 190 4.49 8.02 18.94
N LEU A 191 5.79 7.94 18.63
CA LEU A 191 6.77 8.95 19.02
C LEU A 191 6.45 10.32 18.41
N ILE A 192 6.08 10.37 17.13
CA ILE A 192 5.66 11.63 16.45
C ILE A 192 4.44 12.23 17.15
N VAL A 193 3.45 11.40 17.50
CA VAL A 193 2.24 11.85 18.21
C VAL A 193 2.58 12.39 19.60
N LEU A 194 3.46 11.72 20.35
CA LEU A 194 3.89 12.13 21.69
C LEU A 194 4.63 13.48 21.66
N ILE A 195 5.61 13.62 20.76
CA ILE A 195 6.38 14.85 20.61
C ILE A 195 5.51 16.00 20.09
N GLY A 196 4.66 15.72 19.10
CA GLY A 196 3.79 16.71 18.45
C GLY A 196 2.61 17.15 19.32
N ARG A 197 2.41 16.55 20.51
CA ARG A 197 1.25 16.79 21.40
C ARG A 197 -0.10 16.68 20.67
N SER A 198 -0.17 15.92 19.58
CA SER A 198 -1.32 15.83 18.68
C SER A 198 -2.42 14.87 19.16
N ALA A 199 -2.33 14.35 20.38
CA ALA A 199 -3.20 13.28 20.90
C ALA A 199 -4.62 13.75 21.28
N ARG A 200 -4.99 15.02 21.09
CA ARG A 200 -6.19 15.57 21.75
C ARG A 200 -7.51 15.47 20.98
N ASP A 201 -7.50 15.17 19.66
CA ASP A 201 -8.69 15.36 18.83
C ASP A 201 -9.01 14.15 17.94
N ILE A 202 -9.25 12.98 18.54
CA ILE A 202 -9.81 11.86 17.80
C ILE A 202 -11.10 11.38 18.50
N ASP A 203 -12.21 11.41 17.74
CA ASP A 203 -13.49 10.92 18.21
C ASP A 203 -13.62 9.39 18.06
N ARG A 204 -14.68 8.80 18.60
CA ARG A 204 -14.90 7.34 18.52
C ARG A 204 -14.97 6.84 17.06
N ARG A 205 -15.48 7.66 16.13
CA ARG A 205 -15.53 7.28 14.71
C ARG A 205 -14.13 7.27 14.09
N GLY A 206 -13.30 8.25 14.41
CA GLY A 206 -11.90 8.29 13.99
C GLY A 206 -11.11 7.08 14.50
N VAL A 207 -11.32 6.69 15.76
CA VAL A 207 -10.72 5.47 16.32
C VAL A 207 -11.17 4.22 15.55
N ALA A 208 -12.47 4.07 15.31
CA ALA A 208 -13.00 2.94 14.56
C ALA A 208 -12.46 2.88 13.13
N LEU A 209 -12.38 4.03 12.43
CA LEU A 209 -11.79 4.11 11.09
C LEU A 209 -10.30 3.76 11.12
N GLY A 210 -9.55 4.19 12.13
CA GLY A 210 -8.15 3.83 12.31
C GLY A 210 -7.96 2.32 12.52
N ILE A 211 -8.78 1.70 13.36
CA ILE A 211 -8.76 0.25 13.59
C ILE A 211 -9.05 -0.52 12.29
N LEU A 212 -10.14 -0.16 11.60
CA LEU A 212 -10.51 -0.83 10.35
C LEU A 212 -9.44 -0.64 9.26
N ALA A 213 -8.93 0.58 9.11
CA ALA A 213 -7.84 0.85 8.17
C ALA A 213 -6.61 0.01 8.51
N GLY A 214 -6.21 -0.07 9.77
CA GLY A 214 -5.05 -0.86 10.20
C GLY A 214 -5.21 -2.35 10.01
N CYS A 215 -6.39 -2.91 10.28
CA CYS A 215 -6.67 -4.31 10.01
C CYS A 215 -6.60 -4.64 8.51
N LEU A 216 -7.14 -3.78 7.65
CA LEU A 216 -7.07 -3.96 6.20
C LEU A 216 -5.65 -3.76 5.67
N ASP A 217 -4.93 -2.75 6.16
CA ASP A 217 -3.55 -2.47 5.76
C ASP A 217 -2.63 -3.66 6.08
N ILE A 218 -2.76 -4.25 7.28
CA ILE A 218 -1.92 -5.40 7.63
C ILE A 218 -2.29 -6.66 6.86
N ILE A 219 -3.57 -6.88 6.54
CA ILE A 219 -4.00 -7.97 5.66
C ILE A 219 -3.38 -7.79 4.28
N GLY A 220 -3.45 -6.59 3.70
CA GLY A 220 -2.80 -6.27 2.43
C GLY A 220 -1.30 -6.50 2.47
N SER A 221 -0.63 -6.13 3.57
CA SER A 221 0.80 -6.34 3.77
C SER A 221 1.18 -7.83 3.79
N VAL A 222 0.42 -8.68 4.49
CA VAL A 222 0.63 -10.14 4.49
C VAL A 222 0.42 -10.72 3.09
N LEU A 223 -0.63 -10.31 2.40
CA LEU A 223 -0.92 -10.77 1.04
C LEU A 223 0.20 -10.36 0.07
N PHE A 224 0.71 -9.13 0.15
CA PHE A 224 1.87 -8.69 -0.63
C PHE A 224 3.14 -9.50 -0.29
N ILE A 225 3.44 -9.72 0.99
CA ILE A 225 4.59 -10.53 1.41
C ILE A 225 4.49 -11.92 0.80
N ARG A 226 3.33 -12.57 0.88
CA ARG A 226 3.10 -13.89 0.26
C ARG A 226 3.24 -13.86 -1.25
N ALA A 227 2.72 -12.81 -1.93
CA ALA A 227 2.90 -12.64 -3.36
C ALA A 227 4.39 -12.54 -3.75
N SER A 228 5.17 -11.75 -3.01
CA SER A 228 6.61 -11.56 -3.27
C SER A 228 7.47 -12.77 -2.92
N GLN A 229 7.03 -13.61 -1.97
CA GLN A 229 7.69 -14.87 -1.61
C GLN A 229 7.43 -15.98 -2.65
N THR A 230 6.27 -15.99 -3.27
CA THR A 230 5.83 -17.05 -4.20
C THR A 230 5.95 -16.68 -5.66
N GLY A 231 6.29 -15.42 -5.97
CA GLY A 231 6.41 -14.90 -7.33
C GLY A 231 7.55 -13.89 -7.49
N ARG A 232 7.63 -13.29 -8.68
CA ARG A 232 8.58 -12.22 -8.98
C ARG A 232 8.20 -10.95 -8.24
N LEU A 233 9.21 -10.24 -7.72
CA LEU A 233 8.98 -8.98 -6.99
C LEU A 233 8.34 -7.91 -7.87
N ASP A 234 8.84 -7.72 -9.11
CA ASP A 234 8.33 -6.73 -10.04
C ASP A 234 6.83 -6.93 -10.32
N ALA A 235 6.41 -8.18 -10.62
CA ALA A 235 5.01 -8.50 -10.85
C ALA A 235 4.15 -8.30 -9.58
N ALA A 236 4.62 -8.74 -8.41
CA ALA A 236 3.91 -8.56 -7.15
C ALA A 236 3.70 -7.07 -6.82
N VAL A 237 4.74 -6.25 -7.00
CA VAL A 237 4.68 -4.81 -6.74
C VAL A 237 3.74 -4.11 -7.72
N VAL A 238 3.89 -4.34 -9.04
CA VAL A 238 3.08 -3.65 -10.05
C VAL A 238 1.60 -4.01 -9.92
N LEU A 239 1.29 -5.31 -9.72
CA LEU A 239 -0.10 -5.74 -9.51
C LEU A 239 -0.69 -5.13 -8.23
N SER A 240 0.04 -5.20 -7.12
CA SER A 240 -0.44 -4.64 -5.85
C SER A 240 -0.59 -3.12 -5.89
N SER A 241 0.22 -2.43 -6.71
CA SER A 241 0.15 -0.96 -6.90
C SER A 241 -1.08 -0.48 -7.67
N LEU A 242 -1.98 -1.38 -8.07
CA LEU A 242 -3.29 -1.03 -8.61
C LEU A 242 -4.31 -0.63 -7.52
N TYR A 243 -3.95 -0.67 -6.24
CA TYR A 243 -4.81 -0.28 -5.12
C TYR A 243 -5.48 1.10 -5.26
N PRO A 244 -4.89 2.11 -5.96
CA PRO A 244 -5.55 3.39 -6.12
C PRO A 244 -6.88 3.31 -6.90
N ALA A 245 -7.05 2.29 -7.75
CA ALA A 245 -8.31 2.09 -8.43
C ALA A 245 -9.46 1.87 -7.43
N VAL A 246 -9.24 1.07 -6.38
CA VAL A 246 -10.21 0.85 -5.31
C VAL A 246 -10.42 2.13 -4.49
N THR A 247 -9.33 2.82 -4.09
CA THR A 247 -9.40 4.08 -3.35
C THR A 247 -10.21 5.13 -4.11
N VAL A 248 -9.95 5.28 -5.42
CA VAL A 248 -10.64 6.26 -6.29
C VAL A 248 -12.12 5.89 -6.47
N LEU A 249 -12.45 4.61 -6.63
CA LEU A 249 -13.84 4.15 -6.68
C LEU A 249 -14.59 4.47 -5.40
N LEU A 250 -14.02 4.16 -4.24
CA LEU A 250 -14.62 4.46 -2.94
C LEU A 250 -14.78 5.97 -2.75
N ALA A 251 -13.78 6.78 -3.13
CA ALA A 251 -13.90 8.24 -3.10
C ALA A 251 -15.01 8.75 -4.03
N ARG A 252 -15.18 8.14 -5.21
CA ARG A 252 -16.29 8.48 -6.12
C ARG A 252 -17.66 8.19 -5.50
N PHE A 253 -17.85 7.00 -4.93
CA PHE A 253 -19.16 6.60 -4.43
C PHE A 253 -19.51 7.24 -3.08
N ILE A 254 -18.53 7.38 -2.18
CA ILE A 254 -18.76 7.82 -0.79
C ILE A 254 -18.56 9.34 -0.66
N LEU A 255 -17.48 9.89 -1.24
CA LEU A 255 -17.17 11.33 -1.17
C LEU A 255 -17.74 12.12 -2.35
N LYS A 256 -18.33 11.43 -3.33
CA LYS A 256 -18.84 12.03 -4.57
C LYS A 256 -17.79 12.84 -5.32
N GLU A 257 -16.51 12.44 -5.22
CA GLU A 257 -15.42 13.06 -5.99
C GLU A 257 -15.68 12.94 -7.49
N HIS A 258 -15.24 13.94 -8.24
CA HIS A 258 -15.47 13.99 -9.69
C HIS A 258 -14.78 12.82 -10.39
N PHE A 259 -15.54 12.08 -11.24
CA PHE A 259 -15.05 10.93 -11.98
C PHE A 259 -15.00 11.25 -13.47
N THR A 260 -13.81 11.54 -13.97
CA THR A 260 -13.60 11.91 -15.36
C THR A 260 -13.51 10.68 -16.27
N ARG A 261 -13.71 10.88 -17.60
CA ARG A 261 -13.47 9.85 -18.61
C ARG A 261 -12.03 9.31 -18.56
N TRP A 262 -11.07 10.14 -18.18
CA TRP A 262 -9.67 9.73 -18.05
C TRP A 262 -9.48 8.71 -16.92
N LYS A 263 -10.13 8.91 -15.77
CA LYS A 263 -10.12 7.95 -14.66
C LYS A 263 -10.74 6.62 -15.10
N ALA A 264 -11.85 6.64 -15.84
CA ALA A 264 -12.47 5.44 -16.38
C ALA A 264 -11.53 4.68 -17.33
N LEU A 265 -10.91 5.38 -18.29
CA LEU A 265 -9.93 4.79 -19.22
C LEU A 265 -8.72 4.22 -18.48
N GLY A 266 -8.22 4.94 -17.47
CA GLY A 266 -7.11 4.48 -16.66
C GLY A 266 -7.43 3.20 -15.88
N MET A 267 -8.65 3.08 -15.36
CA MET A 267 -9.10 1.85 -14.68
C MET A 267 -9.23 0.67 -15.64
N VAL A 268 -9.74 0.89 -16.85
CA VAL A 268 -9.79 -0.14 -17.90
C VAL A 268 -8.38 -0.59 -18.27
N ALA A 269 -7.45 0.35 -18.47
CA ALA A 269 -6.05 0.03 -18.77
C ALA A 269 -5.41 -0.77 -17.62
N ALA A 270 -5.65 -0.40 -16.36
CA ALA A 270 -5.16 -1.12 -15.19
C ALA A 270 -5.71 -2.57 -15.15
N LEU A 271 -7.00 -2.77 -15.42
CA LEU A 271 -7.60 -4.10 -15.46
C LEU A 271 -7.04 -4.97 -16.59
N LEU A 272 -6.81 -4.39 -17.78
CA LEU A 272 -6.21 -5.10 -18.91
C LEU A 272 -4.73 -5.45 -18.67
N ALA A 273 -4.02 -4.69 -17.86
CA ALA A 273 -2.64 -4.97 -17.50
C ALA A 273 -2.49 -6.25 -16.65
N VAL A 274 -3.48 -6.58 -15.82
CA VAL A 274 -3.43 -7.74 -14.91
C VAL A 274 -3.11 -9.06 -15.63
N PRO A 275 -3.87 -9.50 -16.66
CA PRO A 275 -3.55 -10.77 -17.34
C PRO A 275 -2.21 -10.72 -18.07
N MET A 276 -1.75 -9.54 -18.54
CA MET A 276 -0.45 -9.41 -19.21
C MET A 276 0.71 -9.58 -18.23
N ILE A 277 0.60 -9.00 -17.02
CA ILE A 277 1.62 -9.11 -15.96
C ILE A 277 1.64 -10.53 -15.38
N ALA A 278 0.48 -11.15 -15.27
CA ALA A 278 0.33 -12.52 -14.77
C ALA A 278 0.71 -13.60 -15.80
N TRP A 279 1.02 -13.23 -17.05
CA TRP A 279 1.39 -14.16 -18.11
C TRP A 279 2.67 -14.94 -17.74
N ARG A 280 2.63 -16.28 -17.93
CA ARG A 280 3.75 -17.20 -17.70
C ARG A 280 4.08 -17.98 -18.96
#